data_d39dde87b978c2df7ae319fc28b173bf
#
_entry.id   d39dde87b978c2df7ae319fc28b173bf
#
_cell.length_a   1.000
_cell.length_b   1.000
_cell.length_c   1.000
_cell.angle_alpha   90.00
_cell.angle_beta   90.00
_cell.angle_gamma   90.00
#
_symmetry.space_group_name_H-M   'P 1'
#
loop_
_entity.id
_entity.type
_entity.pdbx_description
1 polymer ?
#
loop_
_entity_poly.entity_id
_entity_poly.type
_entity_poly.pdbx_seq_one_letter_code
_entity_poly.pdbx_strand_id
1 'polypeptide(L)'
;MNSMAGDLGFIGVSTQHSLIQKLFPLWVDVLGLGEAKLRGFDHPPGVSLADMRLQVEQLQEDSSLAGALVTTHKVVVWEGAKDLF
;
A
#
# COMPACT_ATOMS: atom_id res chain seq x y z
N MET A 1 9.75 5.32 -22.76
CA MET A 1 8.56 5.23 -21.99
C MET A 1 8.79 5.40 -20.51
N ASN A 2 7.81 5.70 -19.87
CA ASN A 2 7.91 6.06 -18.48
C ASN A 2 7.74 4.89 -17.55
N SER A 3 8.56 4.85 -16.55
CA SER A 3 8.33 3.97 -15.43
C SER A 3 7.08 4.45 -14.67
N MET A 4 6.62 3.64 -13.73
CA MET A 4 5.56 4.03 -12.83
C MET A 4 5.94 5.31 -12.08
N ALA A 5 5.00 6.23 -11.95
CA ALA A 5 5.25 7.57 -11.43
C ALA A 5 5.40 7.64 -9.91
N GLY A 6 5.46 6.54 -9.22
CA GLY A 6 5.64 6.54 -7.76
C GLY A 6 5.70 5.15 -7.21
N ASP A 7 5.80 5.08 -5.90
CA ASP A 7 5.84 3.82 -5.18
C ASP A 7 4.44 3.25 -4.99
N LEU A 8 4.36 1.98 -4.65
CA LEU A 8 3.12 1.31 -4.28
C LEU A 8 3.10 1.11 -2.77
N GLY A 9 2.02 1.50 -2.11
CA GLY A 9 1.83 1.25 -0.69
C GLY A 9 1.31 -0.17 -0.46
N PHE A 10 1.59 -0.71 0.71
CA PHE A 10 1.13 -2.04 1.09
C PHE A 10 0.65 -2.00 2.55
N ILE A 11 -0.66 -2.08 2.74
CA ILE A 11 -1.25 -2.09 4.09
C ILE A 11 -1.44 -3.53 4.55
N GLY A 12 -0.82 -3.90 5.65
CA GLY A 12 -0.90 -5.25 6.19
C GLY A 12 -0.50 -5.30 7.66
N VAL A 13 -0.38 -6.51 8.21
CA VAL A 13 0.02 -6.71 9.60
C VAL A 13 1.54 -6.76 9.74
N SER A 14 2.20 -7.56 8.93
CA SER A 14 3.65 -7.71 8.93
C SER A 14 4.15 -7.67 7.50
N THR A 15 4.13 -6.49 6.90
CA THR A 15 4.38 -6.34 5.48
C THR A 15 5.78 -6.79 5.07
N GLN A 16 6.77 -6.60 5.94
CA GLN A 16 8.16 -6.98 5.64
C GLN A 16 8.34 -8.49 5.47
N HIS A 17 7.44 -9.30 6.01
CA HIS A 17 7.50 -10.75 5.90
C HIS A 17 6.59 -11.30 4.80
N SER A 18 5.90 -10.43 4.09
CA SER A 18 4.99 -10.86 3.04
C SER A 18 5.74 -11.30 1.79
N LEU A 19 5.20 -12.31 1.12
CA LEU A 19 5.75 -12.78 -0.14
C LEU A 19 5.83 -11.67 -1.18
N ILE A 20 4.87 -10.75 -1.17
CA ILE A 20 4.84 -9.65 -2.14
C ILE A 20 6.06 -8.74 -2.01
N GLN A 21 6.63 -8.60 -0.82
CA GLN A 21 7.86 -7.83 -0.63
C GLN A 21 9.04 -8.46 -1.36
N LYS A 22 9.02 -9.77 -1.53
CA LYS A 22 10.07 -10.48 -2.26
C LYS A 22 9.83 -10.49 -3.77
N LEU A 23 8.55 -10.55 -4.17
CA LEU A 23 8.18 -10.64 -5.57
C LEU A 23 8.17 -9.27 -6.26
N PHE A 24 7.84 -8.21 -5.54
CA PHE A 24 7.66 -6.90 -6.15
C PHE A 24 8.92 -6.39 -6.88
N PRO A 25 10.12 -6.50 -6.31
CA PRO A 25 11.33 -6.10 -7.03
C PRO A 25 11.53 -6.86 -8.33
N LEU A 26 11.16 -8.14 -8.37
CA LEU A 26 11.24 -8.94 -9.59
C LEU A 26 10.25 -8.45 -10.63
N TRP A 27 9.03 -8.10 -10.20
CA TRP A 27 8.02 -7.57 -11.10
C TRP A 27 8.43 -6.20 -11.66
N VAL A 28 9.02 -5.35 -10.82
CA VAL A 28 9.51 -4.05 -11.25
C VAL A 28 10.53 -4.22 -12.37
N ASP A 29 11.44 -5.16 -12.21
CA ASP A 29 12.47 -5.42 -13.20
C ASP A 29 11.86 -5.97 -14.51
N VAL A 30 11.01 -6.99 -14.41
CA VAL A 30 10.39 -7.64 -15.57
C VAL A 30 9.47 -6.67 -16.31
N LEU A 31 8.71 -5.86 -15.60
CA LEU A 31 7.73 -4.96 -16.20
C LEU A 31 8.29 -3.59 -16.57
N GLY A 32 9.55 -3.34 -16.27
CA GLY A 32 10.18 -2.07 -16.62
C GLY A 32 9.61 -0.88 -15.85
N LEU A 33 9.25 -1.07 -14.59
CA LEU A 33 8.64 -0.01 -13.78
C LEU A 33 9.64 0.97 -13.17
N GLY A 34 10.91 0.85 -13.54
CA GLY A 34 11.95 1.76 -13.09
C GLY A 34 12.35 1.52 -11.64
N GLU A 35 12.28 2.55 -10.84
CA GLU A 35 12.69 2.49 -9.43
C GLU A 35 11.53 2.39 -8.45
N ALA A 36 10.36 1.98 -8.91
CA ALA A 36 9.21 1.83 -8.05
C ALA A 36 9.49 0.85 -6.91
N LYS A 37 9.02 1.18 -5.72
CA LYS A 37 9.22 0.38 -4.51
C LYS A 37 7.89 0.08 -3.86
N LEU A 38 7.85 -1.00 -3.10
CA LEU A 38 6.70 -1.34 -2.28
C LEU A 38 6.96 -0.88 -0.86
N ARG A 39 6.18 0.09 -0.39
CA ARG A 39 6.31 0.62 0.97
C ARG A 39 5.25 0.00 1.87
N GLY A 40 5.70 -0.63 2.95
CA GLY A 40 4.82 -1.29 3.90
C GLY A 40 4.27 -0.32 4.94
N PHE A 41 2.98 -0.47 5.24
CA PHE A 41 2.30 0.29 6.28
C PHE A 41 1.64 -0.73 7.20
N ASP A 42 2.28 -1.02 8.32
CA ASP A 42 1.84 -2.08 9.23
C ASP A 42 0.81 -1.56 10.22
N HIS A 43 -0.25 -2.31 10.39
CA HIS A 43 -1.27 -2.05 11.39
C HIS A 43 -1.63 -3.35 12.09
N PRO A 44 -1.87 -3.31 13.43
CA PRO A 44 -2.22 -4.52 14.17
C PRO A 44 -3.58 -5.06 13.74
N PRO A 45 -3.87 -6.34 13.98
CA PRO A 45 -5.15 -6.94 13.60
C PRO A 45 -6.39 -6.24 14.15
N GLY A 46 -6.27 -5.54 15.27
CA GLY A 46 -7.39 -4.83 15.88
C GLY A 46 -7.43 -3.35 15.61
N VAL A 47 -6.80 -2.88 14.51
CA VAL A 47 -6.74 -1.46 14.20
C VAL A 47 -8.15 -0.84 14.10
N SER A 48 -8.32 0.36 14.66
CA SER A 48 -9.61 1.05 14.64
C SER A 48 -9.94 1.62 13.26
N LEU A 49 -11.24 1.86 13.03
CA LEU A 49 -11.67 2.50 11.78
C LEU A 49 -11.07 3.90 11.63
N ALA A 50 -10.98 4.64 12.74
CA ALA A 50 -10.42 6.00 12.72
C ALA A 50 -8.94 5.99 12.33
N ASP A 51 -8.16 5.07 12.88
CA ASP A 51 -6.74 4.96 12.56
C ASP A 51 -6.53 4.53 11.11
N MET A 52 -7.36 3.62 10.62
CA MET A 52 -7.26 3.17 9.23
C MET A 52 -7.66 4.28 8.27
N ARG A 53 -8.68 5.05 8.60
CA ARG A 53 -9.06 6.20 7.79
C ARG A 53 -7.91 7.21 7.69
N LEU A 54 -7.27 7.49 8.82
CA LEU A 54 -6.11 8.39 8.84
C LEU A 54 -5.01 7.86 7.92
N GLN A 55 -4.75 6.55 7.95
CA GLN A 55 -3.75 5.95 7.08
C GLN A 55 -4.09 6.14 5.61
N VAL A 56 -5.35 5.92 5.22
CA VAL A 56 -5.77 6.10 3.83
C VAL A 56 -5.64 7.57 3.40
N GLU A 57 -6.02 8.50 4.29
CA GLU A 57 -5.86 9.93 3.99
C GLU A 57 -4.39 10.29 3.76
N GLN A 58 -3.49 9.76 4.58
CA GLN A 58 -2.05 9.97 4.42
C GLN A 58 -1.55 9.41 3.08
N LEU A 59 -2.04 8.24 2.67
CA LEU A 59 -1.67 7.66 1.39
C LEU A 59 -2.14 8.52 0.22
N GLN A 60 -3.34 9.07 0.32
CA GLN A 60 -3.89 9.92 -0.75
C GLN A 60 -3.15 11.24 -0.87
N GLU A 61 -2.63 11.76 0.23
CA GLU A 61 -1.89 13.01 0.24
C GLU A 61 -0.43 12.83 -0.20
N ASP A 62 0.07 11.63 -0.23
CA ASP A 62 1.46 11.35 -0.58
C ASP A 62 1.61 11.24 -2.09
N SER A 63 2.12 12.29 -2.71
CA SER A 63 2.29 12.35 -4.16
C SER A 63 3.35 11.38 -4.69
N SER A 64 4.16 10.79 -3.81
CA SER A 64 5.15 9.79 -4.21
C SER A 64 4.56 8.39 -4.32
N LEU A 65 3.29 8.20 -3.93
CA LEU A 65 2.59 6.93 -4.05
C LEU A 65 1.67 6.92 -5.27
N ALA A 66 1.77 5.88 -6.07
CA ALA A 66 0.89 5.69 -7.24
C ALA A 66 -0.37 4.90 -6.87
N GLY A 67 -0.36 4.17 -5.77
CA GLY A 67 -1.49 3.38 -5.33
C GLY A 67 -1.13 2.54 -4.12
N ALA A 68 -2.01 1.65 -3.71
CA ALA A 68 -1.78 0.80 -2.56
C ALA A 68 -2.47 -0.55 -2.70
N LEU A 69 -1.86 -1.57 -2.10
CA LEU A 69 -2.43 -2.89 -1.93
C LEU A 69 -2.88 -3.05 -0.49
N VAL A 70 -4.02 -3.69 -0.29
CA VAL A 70 -4.53 -3.99 1.04
C VAL A 70 -4.77 -5.49 1.14
N THR A 71 -4.25 -6.12 2.18
CA THR A 71 -4.41 -7.56 2.38
C THR A 71 -5.32 -7.86 3.57
N THR A 72 -4.75 -7.94 4.76
CA THR A 72 -5.48 -8.35 5.96
C THR A 72 -6.58 -7.38 6.37
N HIS A 73 -6.38 -6.09 6.10
CA HIS A 73 -7.27 -5.02 6.60
C HIS A 73 -8.32 -4.56 5.58
N LYS A 74 -8.66 -5.37 4.59
CA LYS A 74 -9.58 -4.97 3.52
C LYS A 74 -10.91 -4.43 4.04
N VAL A 75 -11.52 -5.12 5.00
CA VAL A 75 -12.81 -4.71 5.53
C VAL A 75 -12.70 -3.41 6.32
N VAL A 76 -11.66 -3.29 7.14
CA VAL A 76 -11.45 -2.09 7.95
C VAL A 76 -11.19 -0.88 7.07
N VAL A 77 -10.40 -1.04 6.01
CA VAL A 77 -10.16 0.05 5.04
C VAL A 77 -11.48 0.47 4.39
N TRP A 78 -12.27 -0.49 3.93
CA TRP A 78 -13.55 -0.18 3.30
C TRP A 78 -14.51 0.52 4.25
N GLU A 79 -14.71 -0.04 5.45
CA GLU A 79 -15.62 0.53 6.42
C GLU A 79 -15.19 1.91 6.91
N GLY A 80 -13.89 2.12 7.07
CA GLY A 80 -13.37 3.37 7.60
C GLY A 80 -13.16 4.47 6.59
N ALA A 81 -13.00 4.14 5.31
CA ALA A 81 -12.53 5.10 4.31
C ALA A 81 -13.21 4.99 2.95
N LYS A 82 -14.32 4.26 2.83
CA LYS A 82 -14.98 4.06 1.53
C LYS A 82 -15.41 5.36 0.85
N ASP A 83 -15.69 6.39 1.64
CA ASP A 83 -16.07 7.70 1.13
C ASP A 83 -14.90 8.47 0.50
N LEU A 84 -13.68 7.98 0.69
CA LEU A 84 -12.48 8.60 0.12
C LEU A 84 -12.14 8.06 -1.27
N PHE A 85 -12.81 7.01 -1.71
CA PHE A 85 -12.52 6.40 -3.01
C PHE A 85 -13.46 6.85 -4.11
#